data_c8716927ea3267a51655ed5c406a72cd
#
_entry.id   c8716927ea3267a51655ed5c406a72cd
#
_cell.length_a   1.000
_cell.length_b   1.000
_cell.length_c   1.000
_cell.angle_alpha   90.00
_cell.angle_beta   90.00
_cell.angle_gamma   90.00
#
_symmetry.space_group_name_H-M   'P 1'
#
loop_
_entity.id
_entity.type
_entity.pdbx_description
1 polymer ?
#
loop_
_entity_poly.entity_id
_entity_poly.type
_entity_poly.pdbx_seq_one_letter_code
_entity_poly.pdbx_strand_id
1 'polypeptide(L)'
;MGVHLEVFRLSTHWFLAITALVTNGLQYEAIRMISPKMLPAISAYAVSGLYLFQFNGMRQAMAISIFVFGVALILRGHRFGWVFLLTAALIHSSTLIVLPAFILSRRFQQRNTFNIRIVLLSGGVFLALLLISTALATFLTDLVGDKYGSYLDQNMGSGRGRLIHLALMLMVVWFLQSTELPNQLRCATRFYSLGLGAQVVGLQLAVLDRVTLYFVASLPMFICFLLAHGSRARHIVLWLGIITYFFISLTHYGDLIPYEWTLS
;
A
#
# COMPACT_ATOMS: atom_id res chain seq x y z
N MET A 1 26.44 -22.47 20.98
CA MET A 1 25.41 -23.44 21.41
C MET A 1 24.13 -23.03 20.74
N GLY A 2 23.86 -23.52 19.52
CA GLY A 2 22.69 -23.19 18.71
C GLY A 2 21.62 -24.22 18.99
N VAL A 3 20.57 -23.83 19.69
CA VAL A 3 19.33 -24.62 19.77
C VAL A 3 18.65 -24.47 18.41
N HIS A 4 18.86 -25.42 17.51
CA HIS A 4 18.06 -25.57 16.30
C HIS A 4 16.65 -25.93 16.73
N LEU A 5 15.75 -24.97 16.72
CA LEU A 5 14.31 -25.22 16.74
C LEU A 5 13.89 -25.87 15.40
N GLU A 6 14.13 -27.18 15.28
CA GLU A 6 13.60 -28.01 14.19
C GLU A 6 12.10 -28.27 14.33
N VAL A 7 11.31 -27.31 14.79
CA VAL A 7 9.92 -27.56 15.12
C VAL A 7 8.99 -27.60 13.87
N PHE A 8 9.41 -27.05 12.74
CA PHE A 8 8.68 -27.20 11.48
C PHE A 8 9.65 -27.21 10.30
N ARG A 9 10.01 -28.38 9.81
CA ARG A 9 10.57 -28.55 8.46
C ARG A 9 9.52 -28.33 7.37
N LEU A 10 8.83 -27.20 7.41
CA LEU A 10 8.10 -26.75 6.25
C LEU A 10 9.14 -26.40 5.19
N SER A 11 9.15 -27.11 4.06
CA SER A 11 10.00 -26.73 2.95
C SER A 11 9.71 -25.28 2.60
N THR A 12 10.69 -24.55 2.11
CA THR A 12 10.55 -23.14 1.71
C THR A 12 9.33 -22.92 0.82
N HIS A 13 9.00 -23.89 -0.03
CA HIS A 13 7.81 -23.85 -0.91
C HIS A 13 6.48 -23.80 -0.13
N TRP A 14 6.33 -24.61 0.92
CA TRP A 14 5.12 -24.58 1.74
C TRP A 14 4.99 -23.26 2.51
N PHE A 15 6.10 -22.72 3.01
CA PHE A 15 6.10 -21.43 3.67
C PHE A 15 5.65 -20.32 2.71
N LEU A 16 6.19 -20.28 1.49
CA LEU A 16 5.80 -19.34 0.46
C LEU A 16 4.33 -19.51 0.07
N ALA A 17 3.87 -20.75 -0.14
CA ALA A 17 2.50 -21.04 -0.51
C ALA A 17 1.49 -20.61 0.57
N ILE A 18 1.76 -20.91 1.85
CA ILE A 18 0.90 -20.50 2.96
C ILE A 18 0.87 -18.98 3.10
N THR A 19 2.02 -18.32 3.01
CA THR A 19 2.09 -16.86 3.09
C THR A 19 1.33 -16.21 1.95
N ALA A 20 1.47 -16.71 0.72
CA ALA A 20 0.73 -16.22 -0.44
C ALA A 20 -0.77 -16.45 -0.29
N LEU A 21 -1.18 -17.62 0.20
CA LEU A 21 -2.59 -17.95 0.44
C LEU A 21 -3.21 -17.01 1.48
N VAL A 22 -2.54 -16.80 2.60
CA VAL A 22 -3.00 -15.90 3.67
C VAL A 22 -3.08 -14.46 3.15
N THR A 23 -2.03 -13.98 2.48
CA THR A 23 -1.95 -12.62 1.95
C THR A 23 -3.06 -12.35 0.94
N ASN A 24 -3.22 -13.21 -0.06
CA ASN A 24 -4.24 -13.04 -1.09
C ASN A 24 -5.66 -13.33 -0.56
N GLY A 25 -5.81 -14.29 0.35
CA GLY A 25 -7.08 -14.60 0.98
C GLY A 25 -7.65 -13.45 1.79
N LEU A 26 -6.80 -12.78 2.60
CA LEU A 26 -7.21 -11.60 3.38
C LEU A 26 -7.54 -10.41 2.47
N GLN A 27 -6.75 -10.20 1.41
CA GLN A 27 -7.02 -9.14 0.43
C GLN A 27 -8.33 -9.40 -0.32
N TYR A 28 -8.56 -10.65 -0.76
CA TYR A 28 -9.80 -11.07 -1.40
C TYR A 28 -11.01 -10.82 -0.48
N GLU A 29 -10.93 -11.23 0.79
CA GLU A 29 -12.01 -11.03 1.75
C GLU A 29 -12.29 -9.56 2.01
N ALA A 30 -11.26 -8.74 2.16
CA ALA A 30 -11.43 -7.29 2.30
C ALA A 30 -12.17 -6.68 1.11
N ILE A 31 -11.80 -7.08 -0.12
CA ILE A 31 -12.46 -6.66 -1.35
C ILE A 31 -13.93 -7.12 -1.35
N ARG A 32 -14.18 -8.42 -1.04
CA ARG A 32 -15.52 -9.01 -0.99
C ARG A 32 -16.45 -8.28 -0.01
N MET A 33 -15.92 -7.87 1.12
CA MET A 33 -16.69 -7.16 2.14
C MET A 33 -17.12 -5.77 1.70
N ILE A 34 -16.34 -5.07 0.88
CA ILE A 34 -16.52 -3.64 0.60
C ILE A 34 -17.02 -3.41 -0.82
N SER A 35 -16.52 -4.15 -1.79
CA SER A 35 -16.79 -3.90 -3.21
C SER A 35 -18.05 -4.61 -3.69
N PRO A 36 -19.00 -3.89 -4.30
CA PRO A 36 -20.22 -4.51 -4.82
C PRO A 36 -19.98 -5.35 -6.09
N LYS A 37 -18.87 -5.11 -6.80
CA LYS A 37 -18.47 -5.86 -8.00
C LYS A 37 -17.06 -6.39 -7.83
N MET A 38 -16.96 -7.73 -7.72
CA MET A 38 -15.68 -8.40 -7.43
C MET A 38 -14.68 -8.29 -8.57
N LEU A 39 -15.11 -8.52 -9.83
CA LEU A 39 -14.20 -8.59 -10.96
C LEU A 39 -13.35 -7.32 -11.16
N PRO A 40 -13.92 -6.09 -11.23
CA PRO A 40 -13.11 -4.89 -11.35
C PRO A 40 -12.17 -4.68 -10.17
N ALA A 41 -12.61 -5.04 -8.95
CA ALA A 41 -11.82 -4.85 -7.74
C ALA A 41 -10.62 -5.82 -7.68
N ILE A 42 -10.82 -7.09 -8.03
CA ILE A 42 -9.74 -8.08 -8.12
C ILE A 42 -8.77 -7.72 -9.26
N SER A 43 -9.30 -7.30 -10.42
CA SER A 43 -8.46 -6.83 -11.53
C SER A 43 -7.59 -5.64 -11.09
N ALA A 44 -8.16 -4.67 -10.38
CA ALA A 44 -7.39 -3.54 -9.85
C ALA A 44 -6.33 -3.99 -8.83
N TYR A 45 -6.62 -4.96 -7.98
CA TYR A 45 -5.63 -5.56 -7.08
C TYR A 45 -4.47 -6.18 -7.85
N ALA A 46 -4.77 -7.00 -8.86
CA ALA A 46 -3.76 -7.71 -9.66
C ALA A 46 -2.85 -6.73 -10.41
N VAL A 47 -3.44 -5.71 -11.06
CA VAL A 47 -2.69 -4.77 -11.93
C VAL A 47 -2.19 -3.50 -11.23
N SER A 48 -2.50 -3.29 -9.94
CA SER A 48 -1.98 -2.16 -9.16
C SER A 48 -0.55 -2.35 -8.65
N GLY A 49 0.09 -3.46 -8.99
CA GLY A 49 1.42 -3.83 -8.47
C GLY A 49 1.42 -4.44 -7.08
N LEU A 50 0.30 -4.40 -6.34
CA LEU A 50 0.18 -4.98 -4.99
C LEU A 50 0.39 -6.49 -4.98
N TYR A 51 -0.17 -7.18 -6.00
CA TYR A 51 0.02 -8.61 -6.16
C TYR A 51 1.49 -8.96 -6.41
N LEU A 52 2.16 -8.18 -7.28
CA LEU A 52 3.57 -8.41 -7.62
C LEU A 52 4.51 -8.11 -6.46
N PHE A 53 4.14 -7.14 -5.61
CA PHE A 53 4.96 -6.75 -4.48
C PHE A 53 5.21 -7.89 -3.47
N GLN A 54 4.30 -8.89 -3.38
CA GLN A 54 4.49 -10.03 -2.46
C GLN A 54 5.75 -10.84 -2.79
N PHE A 55 6.21 -10.84 -4.04
CA PHE A 55 7.42 -11.56 -4.44
C PHE A 55 8.70 -10.90 -3.92
N ASN A 56 8.69 -9.58 -3.71
CA ASN A 56 9.85 -8.81 -3.25
C ASN A 56 9.78 -8.41 -1.77
N GLY A 57 8.59 -8.33 -1.21
CA GLY A 57 8.36 -7.82 0.15
C GLY A 57 7.37 -8.64 0.95
N MET A 58 7.56 -9.95 1.06
CA MET A 58 6.58 -10.89 1.61
C MET A 58 6.03 -10.48 2.99
N ARG A 59 6.90 -10.13 3.96
CA ARG A 59 6.46 -9.68 5.30
C ARG A 59 5.63 -8.41 5.24
N GLN A 60 6.04 -7.46 4.40
CA GLN A 60 5.31 -6.22 4.23
C GLN A 60 3.99 -6.44 3.49
N ALA A 61 3.97 -7.28 2.45
CA ALA A 61 2.74 -7.63 1.72
C ALA A 61 1.70 -8.30 2.63
N MET A 62 2.15 -9.21 3.50
CA MET A 62 1.29 -9.82 4.52
C MET A 62 0.76 -8.78 5.51
N ALA A 63 1.60 -7.86 6.01
CA ALA A 63 1.17 -6.78 6.88
C ALA A 63 0.17 -5.85 6.19
N ILE A 64 0.37 -5.51 4.91
CA ILE A 64 -0.57 -4.72 4.11
C ILE A 64 -1.91 -5.44 4.01
N SER A 65 -1.94 -6.73 3.71
CA SER A 65 -3.19 -7.49 3.55
C SER A 65 -3.96 -7.62 4.87
N ILE A 66 -3.26 -7.86 5.98
CA ILE A 66 -3.85 -7.85 7.32
C ILE A 66 -4.40 -6.47 7.68
N PHE A 67 -3.65 -5.40 7.36
CA PHE A 67 -4.08 -4.02 7.57
C PHE A 67 -5.35 -3.70 6.78
N VAL A 68 -5.37 -4.00 5.48
CA VAL A 68 -6.51 -3.76 4.58
C VAL A 68 -7.75 -4.54 5.03
N PHE A 69 -7.58 -5.79 5.45
CA PHE A 69 -8.67 -6.58 6.02
C PHE A 69 -9.20 -5.97 7.32
N GLY A 70 -8.31 -5.51 8.22
CA GLY A 70 -8.69 -4.79 9.43
C GLY A 70 -9.46 -3.50 9.12
N VAL A 71 -9.03 -2.73 8.12
CA VAL A 71 -9.73 -1.54 7.61
C VAL A 71 -11.12 -1.92 7.11
N ALA A 72 -11.26 -2.97 6.32
CA ALA A 72 -12.55 -3.44 5.81
C ALA A 72 -13.53 -3.80 6.93
N LEU A 73 -13.05 -4.51 7.96
CA LEU A 73 -13.83 -4.83 9.17
C LEU A 73 -14.31 -3.55 9.88
N ILE A 74 -13.42 -2.58 10.07
CA ILE A 74 -13.76 -1.31 10.74
C ILE A 74 -14.79 -0.52 9.92
N LEU A 75 -14.66 -0.48 8.59
CA LEU A 75 -15.60 0.17 7.70
C LEU A 75 -16.99 -0.49 7.72
N ARG A 76 -17.04 -1.78 8.01
CA ARG A 76 -18.27 -2.55 8.24
C ARG A 76 -18.82 -2.43 9.67
N GLY A 77 -18.15 -1.68 10.54
CA GLY A 77 -18.57 -1.46 11.93
C GLY A 77 -18.03 -2.49 12.93
N HIS A 78 -17.22 -3.45 12.52
CA HIS A 78 -16.65 -4.46 13.40
C HIS A 78 -15.43 -3.92 14.15
N ARG A 79 -15.52 -3.77 15.47
CA ARG A 79 -14.43 -3.29 16.32
C ARG A 79 -13.21 -4.22 16.32
N PHE A 80 -13.40 -5.48 16.00
CA PHE A 80 -12.33 -6.47 15.91
C PHE A 80 -11.27 -6.13 14.86
N GLY A 81 -11.61 -5.29 13.87
CA GLY A 81 -10.66 -4.79 12.88
C GLY A 81 -9.43 -4.12 13.49
N TRP A 82 -9.53 -3.52 14.67
CA TRP A 82 -8.38 -2.92 15.37
C TRP A 82 -7.32 -3.94 15.76
N VAL A 83 -7.72 -5.16 16.12
CA VAL A 83 -6.78 -6.25 16.41
C VAL A 83 -5.93 -6.55 15.17
N PHE A 84 -6.54 -6.61 13.98
CA PHE A 84 -5.80 -6.81 12.74
C PHE A 84 -4.83 -5.66 12.43
N LEU A 85 -5.21 -4.41 12.69
CA LEU A 85 -4.29 -3.27 12.50
C LEU A 85 -3.07 -3.36 13.44
N LEU A 86 -3.28 -3.75 14.69
CA LEU A 86 -2.18 -3.97 15.64
C LEU A 86 -1.32 -5.18 15.21
N THR A 87 -1.93 -6.28 14.78
CA THR A 87 -1.21 -7.44 14.26
C THR A 87 -0.35 -7.07 13.05
N ALA A 88 -0.87 -6.26 12.12
CA ALA A 88 -0.10 -5.76 10.99
C ALA A 88 1.14 -4.96 11.45
N ALA A 89 1.00 -4.13 12.49
CA ALA A 89 2.10 -3.35 13.07
C ALA A 89 3.18 -4.25 13.72
N LEU A 90 2.77 -5.36 14.32
CA LEU A 90 3.71 -6.35 14.88
C LEU A 90 4.49 -7.10 13.79
N ILE A 91 3.87 -7.35 12.63
CA ILE A 91 4.51 -8.03 11.49
C ILE A 91 5.47 -7.10 10.76
N HIS A 92 5.08 -5.82 10.56
CA HIS A 92 5.91 -4.86 9.85
C HIS A 92 5.75 -3.44 10.40
N SER A 93 6.85 -2.88 10.90
CA SER A 93 6.88 -1.59 11.62
C SER A 93 6.40 -0.39 10.80
N SER A 94 6.49 -0.43 9.45
CA SER A 94 5.95 0.65 8.60
C SER A 94 4.43 0.87 8.80
N THR A 95 3.70 -0.14 9.29
CA THR A 95 2.29 0.00 9.65
C THR A 95 2.08 1.04 10.76
N LEU A 96 3.04 1.22 11.67
CA LEU A 96 2.97 2.23 12.73
C LEU A 96 2.94 3.66 12.15
N ILE A 97 3.59 3.88 11.00
CA ILE A 97 3.58 5.17 10.30
C ILE A 97 2.21 5.41 9.63
N VAL A 98 1.60 4.33 9.15
CA VAL A 98 0.33 4.38 8.38
C VAL A 98 -0.90 4.44 9.28
N LEU A 99 -0.83 3.84 10.46
CA LEU A 99 -1.95 3.75 11.41
C LEU A 99 -2.50 5.14 11.82
N PRO A 100 -1.68 6.14 12.19
CA PRO A 100 -2.16 7.50 12.46
C PRO A 100 -2.88 8.12 11.27
N ALA A 101 -2.39 7.91 10.04
CA ALA A 101 -3.03 8.42 8.82
C ALA A 101 -4.43 7.80 8.62
N PHE A 102 -4.59 6.51 8.93
CA PHE A 102 -5.91 5.86 8.89
C PHE A 102 -6.86 6.42 9.95
N ILE A 103 -6.39 6.60 11.20
CA ILE A 103 -7.18 7.19 12.29
C ILE A 103 -7.63 8.60 11.91
N LEU A 104 -6.74 9.40 11.34
CA LEU A 104 -7.01 10.75 10.86
C LEU A 104 -8.07 10.75 9.74
N SER A 105 -7.93 9.86 8.77
CA SER A 105 -8.89 9.68 7.66
C SER A 105 -10.29 9.38 8.17
N ARG A 106 -10.39 8.60 9.25
CA ARG A 106 -11.66 8.24 9.87
C ARG A 106 -12.29 9.40 10.63
N ARG A 107 -11.50 10.21 11.36
CA ARG A 107 -12.00 11.37 12.10
C ARG A 107 -12.61 12.44 11.20
N PHE A 108 -12.03 12.65 10.01
CA PHE A 108 -12.50 13.64 9.07
C PHE A 108 -13.58 13.15 8.10
N GLN A 109 -14.17 11.99 8.34
CA GLN A 109 -15.16 11.35 7.46
C GLN A 109 -16.40 12.20 7.17
N GLN A 110 -16.72 13.19 8.00
CA GLN A 110 -17.93 14.01 7.88
C GLN A 110 -17.84 15.11 6.80
N ARG A 111 -16.66 15.44 6.26
CA ARG A 111 -16.51 16.48 5.22
C ARG A 111 -16.35 15.87 3.84
N ASN A 112 -17.23 16.28 2.91
CA ASN A 112 -17.43 15.66 1.59
C ASN A 112 -16.41 16.02 0.51
N THR A 113 -15.41 16.87 0.78
CA THR A 113 -14.54 17.38 -0.26
C THR A 113 -13.11 16.94 -0.08
N PHE A 114 -12.52 16.44 -1.17
CA PHE A 114 -11.08 16.44 -1.33
C PHE A 114 -10.58 17.86 -1.08
N ASN A 115 -9.68 18.01 -0.15
CA ASN A 115 -9.09 19.30 0.16
C ASN A 115 -7.59 19.22 -0.08
N ILE A 116 -7.09 19.97 -1.03
CA ILE A 116 -5.65 20.07 -1.32
C ILE A 116 -4.83 20.37 -0.05
N ARG A 117 -5.42 21.08 0.91
CA ARG A 117 -4.80 21.33 2.22
C ARG A 117 -4.51 20.04 2.99
N ILE A 118 -5.36 19.01 2.86
CA ILE A 118 -5.15 17.70 3.51
C ILE A 118 -3.94 17.01 2.87
N VAL A 119 -3.79 17.08 1.55
CA VAL A 119 -2.63 16.52 0.83
C VAL A 119 -1.35 17.26 1.23
N LEU A 120 -1.39 18.59 1.26
CA LEU A 120 -0.24 19.40 1.67
C LEU A 120 0.14 19.17 3.13
N LEU A 121 -0.86 19.08 4.03
CA LEU A 121 -0.62 18.74 5.44
C LEU A 121 -0.06 17.33 5.59
N SER A 122 -0.57 16.35 4.85
CA SER A 122 -0.03 14.99 4.89
C SER A 122 1.40 14.95 4.36
N GLY A 123 1.71 15.65 3.26
CA GLY A 123 3.07 15.81 2.75
C GLY A 123 4.00 16.43 3.80
N GLY A 124 3.56 17.50 4.47
CA GLY A 124 4.31 18.14 5.57
C GLY A 124 4.54 17.20 6.75
N VAL A 125 3.52 16.44 7.16
CA VAL A 125 3.65 15.45 8.24
C VAL A 125 4.62 14.32 7.84
N PHE A 126 4.51 13.79 6.63
CA PHE A 126 5.44 12.76 6.15
C PHE A 126 6.86 13.30 6.01
N LEU A 127 7.03 14.55 5.56
CA LEU A 127 8.33 15.21 5.51
C LEU A 127 8.91 15.40 6.92
N ALA A 128 8.11 15.84 7.90
CA ALA A 128 8.55 15.98 9.27
C ALA A 128 8.94 14.64 9.90
N LEU A 129 8.12 13.60 9.71
CA LEU A 129 8.43 12.25 10.16
C LEU A 129 9.72 11.72 9.53
N LEU A 130 9.98 12.09 8.29
CA LEU A 130 11.21 11.77 7.60
C LEU A 130 12.42 12.47 8.23
N LEU A 131 12.36 13.78 8.39
CA LEU A 131 13.45 14.55 8.99
C LEU A 131 13.77 14.03 10.40
N ILE A 132 12.74 13.65 11.17
CA ILE A 132 12.89 13.03 12.48
C ILE A 132 13.54 11.65 12.34
N SER A 133 13.11 10.85 11.37
CA SER A 133 13.64 9.49 11.16
C SER A 133 15.09 9.50 10.66
N THR A 134 15.46 10.45 9.80
CA THR A 134 16.87 10.63 9.35
C THR A 134 17.75 11.12 10.47
N ALA A 135 17.30 12.09 11.27
CA ALA A 135 18.02 12.56 12.45
C ALA A 135 18.18 11.45 13.50
N LEU A 136 17.14 10.63 13.71
CA LEU A 136 17.19 9.47 14.60
C LEU A 136 18.09 8.36 14.04
N ALA A 137 18.06 8.13 12.72
CA ALA A 137 18.92 7.13 12.07
C ALA A 137 20.39 7.53 12.13
N THR A 138 20.74 8.81 11.90
CA THR A 138 22.12 9.30 12.11
C THR A 138 22.55 9.17 13.57
N PHE A 139 21.71 9.52 14.51
CA PHE A 139 21.99 9.32 15.93
C PHE A 139 22.18 7.84 16.29
N LEU A 140 21.36 6.94 15.71
CA LEU A 140 21.47 5.50 15.94
C LEU A 140 22.67 4.87 15.22
N THR A 141 23.06 5.35 14.04
CA THR A 141 24.29 4.90 13.36
C THR A 141 25.53 5.27 14.16
N ASP A 142 25.56 6.44 14.76
CA ASP A 142 26.64 6.84 15.65
C ASP A 142 26.71 5.98 16.93
N LEU A 143 25.57 5.43 17.37
CA LEU A 143 25.48 4.62 18.60
C LEU A 143 25.65 3.11 18.37
N VAL A 144 25.19 2.57 17.22
CA VAL A 144 25.03 1.11 16.98
C VAL A 144 25.88 0.60 15.79
N GLY A 145 26.53 1.52 15.04
CA GLY A 145 27.37 1.19 13.87
C GLY A 145 26.61 1.06 12.54
N ASP A 146 27.38 0.97 11.46
CA ASP A 146 27.00 1.16 10.04
C ASP A 146 25.87 0.32 9.42
N LYS A 147 25.23 -0.56 10.18
CA LYS A 147 24.16 -1.44 9.62
C LYS A 147 22.97 -0.69 9.04
N TYR A 148 22.68 0.54 9.49
CA TYR A 148 21.57 1.34 9.00
C TYR A 148 21.98 2.38 7.95
N GLY A 149 23.25 2.75 7.84
CA GLY A 149 23.77 3.68 6.83
C GLY A 149 23.53 3.19 5.40
N SER A 150 23.71 1.89 5.17
CA SER A 150 23.49 1.26 3.85
C SER A 150 22.04 1.39 3.32
N TYR A 151 21.04 1.59 4.19
CA TYR A 151 19.66 1.81 3.77
C TYR A 151 19.38 3.26 3.33
N LEU A 152 20.18 4.21 3.81
CA LEU A 152 20.07 5.62 3.41
C LEU A 152 20.77 5.88 2.08
N ASP A 153 21.88 5.17 1.82
CA ASP A 153 22.69 5.32 0.60
C ASP A 153 22.16 4.51 -0.60
N GLN A 154 21.24 3.58 -0.38
CA GLN A 154 20.66 2.81 -1.47
C GLN A 154 19.70 3.71 -2.28
N ASN A 155 20.23 4.32 -3.35
CA ASN A 155 19.47 4.84 -4.48
C ASN A 155 18.75 3.66 -5.18
N MET A 156 17.76 3.07 -4.48
CA MET A 156 16.98 1.95 -5.00
C MET A 156 16.06 2.43 -6.12
N GLY A 157 16.49 2.23 -7.34
CA GLY A 157 15.67 2.30 -8.52
C GLY A 157 15.55 3.69 -9.16
N SER A 158 15.29 3.71 -10.46
CA SER A 158 15.11 4.93 -11.23
C SER A 158 13.88 5.70 -10.71
N GLY A 159 14.02 6.99 -10.46
CA GLY A 159 12.91 7.87 -10.05
C GLY A 159 11.71 7.89 -11.01
N ARG A 160 11.87 7.32 -12.23
CA ARG A 160 10.82 7.22 -13.25
C ARG A 160 9.62 6.39 -12.80
N GLY A 161 9.84 5.22 -12.19
CA GLY A 161 8.73 4.38 -11.70
C GLY A 161 7.91 5.06 -10.60
N ARG A 162 8.58 5.81 -9.71
CA ARG A 162 7.92 6.57 -8.64
C ARG A 162 7.09 7.73 -9.18
N LEU A 163 7.56 8.41 -10.24
CA LEU A 163 6.79 9.47 -10.92
C LEU A 163 5.53 8.92 -11.56
N ILE A 164 5.60 7.74 -12.18
CA ILE A 164 4.43 7.10 -12.80
C ILE A 164 3.44 6.66 -11.72
N HIS A 165 3.92 6.13 -10.60
CA HIS A 165 3.06 5.81 -9.44
C HIS A 165 2.37 7.07 -8.90
N LEU A 166 3.10 8.17 -8.74
CA LEU A 166 2.52 9.46 -8.36
C LEU A 166 1.47 9.93 -9.36
N ALA A 167 1.75 9.84 -10.66
CA ALA A 167 0.81 10.23 -11.71
C ALA A 167 -0.49 9.38 -11.65
N LEU A 168 -0.36 8.06 -11.43
CA LEU A 168 -1.51 7.18 -11.23
C LEU A 168 -2.33 7.59 -10.00
N MET A 169 -1.67 7.83 -8.88
CA MET A 169 -2.35 8.25 -7.66
C MET A 169 -3.08 9.60 -7.84
N LEU A 170 -2.45 10.56 -8.51
CA LEU A 170 -3.07 11.86 -8.83
C LEU A 170 -4.29 11.69 -9.73
N MET A 171 -4.20 10.85 -10.76
CA MET A 171 -5.31 10.54 -11.65
C MET A 171 -6.49 9.93 -10.88
N VAL A 172 -6.23 8.95 -10.02
CA VAL A 172 -7.28 8.32 -9.20
C VAL A 172 -7.93 9.34 -8.28
N VAL A 173 -7.15 10.17 -7.60
CA VAL A 173 -7.67 11.21 -6.71
C VAL A 173 -8.50 12.24 -7.49
N TRP A 174 -8.09 12.62 -8.69
CA TRP A 174 -8.87 13.50 -9.55
C TRP A 174 -10.24 12.90 -9.90
N PHE A 175 -10.30 11.62 -10.23
CA PHE A 175 -11.59 10.94 -10.45
C PHE A 175 -12.43 10.84 -9.17
N LEU A 176 -11.82 10.65 -8.02
CA LEU A 176 -12.51 10.60 -6.73
C LEU A 176 -13.23 11.90 -6.37
N GLN A 177 -12.72 13.06 -6.83
CA GLN A 177 -13.35 14.36 -6.58
C GLN A 177 -14.73 14.50 -7.21
N SER A 178 -14.93 13.86 -8.35
CA SER A 178 -16.18 13.93 -9.12
C SER A 178 -17.11 12.75 -8.86
N THR A 179 -16.79 11.87 -7.89
CA THR A 179 -17.55 10.64 -7.63
C THR A 179 -18.21 10.71 -6.27
N GLU A 180 -19.53 10.53 -6.23
CA GLU A 180 -20.26 10.36 -4.98
C GLU A 180 -20.01 8.95 -4.44
N LEU A 181 -19.36 8.88 -3.29
CA LEU A 181 -19.01 7.63 -2.63
C LEU A 181 -19.86 7.42 -1.37
N PRO A 182 -20.26 6.18 -1.07
CA PRO A 182 -20.87 5.84 0.20
C PRO A 182 -20.01 6.30 1.38
N ASN A 183 -20.64 6.71 2.49
CA ASN A 183 -19.94 7.24 3.66
C ASN A 183 -18.81 6.33 4.16
N GLN A 184 -19.02 5.02 4.12
CA GLN A 184 -18.03 4.02 4.53
C GLN A 184 -16.74 4.12 3.69
N LEU A 185 -16.87 4.38 2.39
CA LEU A 185 -15.73 4.46 1.47
C LEU A 185 -15.02 5.81 1.49
N ARG A 186 -15.66 6.87 1.98
CA ARG A 186 -15.03 8.19 2.12
C ARG A 186 -13.78 8.14 3.01
N CYS A 187 -13.76 7.27 4.00
CA CYS A 187 -12.56 7.02 4.81
C CYS A 187 -11.42 6.42 3.97
N ALA A 188 -11.73 5.38 3.19
CA ALA A 188 -10.73 4.72 2.33
C ALA A 188 -10.19 5.67 1.25
N THR A 189 -11.04 6.51 0.66
CA THR A 189 -10.61 7.51 -0.34
C THR A 189 -9.72 8.60 0.24
N ARG A 190 -10.02 9.05 1.45
CA ARG A 190 -9.15 10.02 2.15
C ARG A 190 -7.83 9.39 2.54
N PHE A 191 -7.88 8.17 3.04
CA PHE A 191 -6.69 7.41 3.34
C PHE A 191 -5.80 7.29 2.10
N TYR A 192 -6.39 6.93 0.94
CA TYR A 192 -5.69 6.92 -0.33
C TYR A 192 -5.10 8.29 -0.70
N SER A 193 -5.87 9.37 -0.51
CA SER A 193 -5.43 10.74 -0.81
C SER A 193 -4.28 11.20 0.10
N LEU A 194 -4.25 10.78 1.37
CA LEU A 194 -3.12 11.03 2.27
C LEU A 194 -1.83 10.36 1.76
N GLY A 195 -1.97 9.22 1.09
CA GLY A 195 -0.86 8.52 0.44
C GLY A 195 -0.15 9.36 -0.64
N LEU A 196 -0.83 10.34 -1.27
CA LEU A 196 -0.17 11.28 -2.19
C LEU A 196 0.95 12.06 -1.51
N GLY A 197 0.72 12.55 -0.28
CA GLY A 197 1.76 13.24 0.47
C GLY A 197 2.96 12.33 0.75
N ALA A 198 2.70 11.08 1.14
CA ALA A 198 3.75 10.07 1.33
C ALA A 198 4.51 9.78 0.02
N GLN A 199 3.80 9.69 -1.12
CA GLN A 199 4.43 9.45 -2.43
C GLN A 199 5.31 10.60 -2.89
N VAL A 200 4.88 11.85 -2.69
CA VAL A 200 5.70 13.02 -3.04
C VAL A 200 7.03 13.00 -2.29
N VAL A 201 6.99 12.72 -0.98
CA VAL A 201 8.21 12.58 -0.18
C VAL A 201 8.98 11.31 -0.56
N GLY A 202 8.28 10.24 -0.92
CA GLY A 202 8.82 8.97 -1.39
C GLY A 202 9.60 9.08 -2.71
N LEU A 203 9.41 10.15 -3.50
CA LEU A 203 10.25 10.41 -4.67
C LEU A 203 11.73 10.54 -4.31
N GLN A 204 12.02 11.05 -3.14
CA GLN A 204 13.38 11.24 -2.64
C GLN A 204 13.89 10.01 -1.85
N LEU A 205 12.97 9.21 -1.31
CA LEU A 205 13.31 8.17 -0.33
C LEU A 205 12.58 6.87 -0.60
N ALA A 206 13.36 5.86 -0.95
CA ALA A 206 12.88 4.52 -1.26
C ALA A 206 12.05 3.88 -0.12
N VAL A 207 12.37 4.19 1.12
CA VAL A 207 11.65 3.67 2.29
C VAL A 207 10.19 4.13 2.32
N LEU A 208 9.93 5.41 1.97
CA LEU A 208 8.57 5.96 1.95
C LEU A 208 7.75 5.48 0.73
N ASP A 209 8.41 5.16 -0.37
CA ASP A 209 7.75 4.54 -1.52
C ASP A 209 7.08 3.22 -1.11
N ARG A 210 7.73 2.42 -0.27
CA ARG A 210 7.13 1.20 0.30
C ARG A 210 5.95 1.48 1.23
N VAL A 211 5.99 2.58 1.98
CA VAL A 211 4.87 3.00 2.86
C VAL A 211 3.64 3.36 2.04
N THR A 212 3.80 3.93 0.83
CA THR A 212 2.66 4.29 -0.03
C THR A 212 1.83 3.10 -0.49
N LEU A 213 2.39 1.89 -0.54
CA LEU A 213 1.66 0.68 -0.90
C LEU A 213 0.48 0.38 0.05
N TYR A 214 0.56 0.77 1.31
CA TYR A 214 -0.58 0.66 2.23
C TYR A 214 -1.76 1.52 1.80
N PHE A 215 -1.49 2.72 1.30
CA PHE A 215 -2.52 3.64 0.82
C PHE A 215 -3.12 3.14 -0.50
N VAL A 216 -2.27 2.70 -1.43
CA VAL A 216 -2.69 2.13 -2.73
C VAL A 216 -3.52 0.85 -2.53
N ALA A 217 -3.23 0.07 -1.49
CA ALA A 217 -3.97 -1.14 -1.17
C ALA A 217 -5.47 -0.90 -0.85
N SER A 218 -5.88 0.34 -0.62
CA SER A 218 -7.30 0.71 -0.50
C SER A 218 -8.00 0.90 -1.85
N LEU A 219 -7.27 1.05 -2.96
CA LEU A 219 -7.84 1.27 -4.31
C LEU A 219 -8.85 0.19 -4.73
N PRO A 220 -8.60 -1.11 -4.57
CA PRO A 220 -9.55 -2.16 -4.94
C PRO A 220 -10.92 -2.02 -4.24
N MET A 221 -10.96 -1.42 -3.05
CA MET A 221 -12.21 -1.26 -2.31
C MET A 221 -13.19 -0.30 -2.98
N PHE A 222 -12.71 0.73 -3.67
CA PHE A 222 -13.57 1.77 -4.27
C PHE A 222 -13.51 1.84 -5.78
N ILE A 223 -12.67 1.06 -6.45
CA ILE A 223 -12.52 1.10 -7.91
C ILE A 223 -13.84 0.84 -8.64
N CYS A 224 -14.68 -0.06 -8.14
CA CYS A 224 -15.97 -0.36 -8.74
C CYS A 224 -16.93 0.83 -8.69
N PHE A 225 -16.80 1.72 -7.70
CA PHE A 225 -17.59 2.95 -7.63
C PHE A 225 -17.06 4.00 -8.60
N LEU A 226 -15.75 4.10 -8.78
CA LEU A 226 -15.17 4.94 -9.82
C LEU A 226 -15.62 4.52 -11.21
N LEU A 227 -15.73 3.21 -11.45
CA LEU A 227 -16.20 2.65 -12.71
C LEU A 227 -17.74 2.72 -12.89
N ALA A 228 -18.50 2.86 -11.81
CA ALA A 228 -19.95 3.05 -11.88
C ALA A 228 -20.32 4.49 -12.22
N HIS A 229 -19.47 5.46 -11.86
CA HIS A 229 -19.73 6.89 -12.00
C HIS A 229 -18.72 7.52 -12.96
N GLY A 230 -19.16 7.93 -14.12
CA GLY A 230 -18.31 8.62 -15.06
C GLY A 230 -18.56 8.24 -16.52
N SER A 231 -17.96 8.97 -17.43
CA SER A 231 -18.02 8.68 -18.87
C SER A 231 -17.16 7.48 -19.24
N ARG A 232 -17.46 6.83 -20.37
CA ARG A 232 -16.63 5.75 -20.91
C ARG A 232 -15.17 6.17 -21.10
N ALA A 233 -14.94 7.43 -21.47
CA ALA A 233 -13.59 7.97 -21.63
C ALA A 233 -12.80 7.96 -20.30
N ARG A 234 -13.43 8.32 -19.18
CA ARG A 234 -12.80 8.25 -17.85
C ARG A 234 -12.43 6.82 -17.46
N HIS A 235 -13.30 5.85 -17.75
CA HIS A 235 -13.00 4.44 -17.50
C HIS A 235 -11.80 3.95 -18.31
N ILE A 236 -11.75 4.31 -19.59
CA ILE A 236 -10.63 3.96 -20.47
C ILE A 236 -9.33 4.56 -19.93
N VAL A 237 -9.32 5.85 -19.61
CA VAL A 237 -8.14 6.55 -19.06
C VAL A 237 -7.68 5.90 -17.75
N LEU A 238 -8.61 5.58 -16.86
CA LEU A 238 -8.29 4.94 -15.57
C LEU A 238 -7.64 3.56 -15.79
N TRP A 239 -8.24 2.71 -16.64
CA TRP A 239 -7.68 1.40 -16.92
C TRP A 239 -6.35 1.47 -17.68
N LEU A 240 -6.21 2.37 -18.66
CA LEU A 240 -4.93 2.58 -19.34
C LEU A 240 -3.85 2.99 -18.35
N GLY A 241 -4.13 3.91 -17.43
CA GLY A 241 -3.16 4.31 -16.41
C GLY A 241 -2.74 3.15 -15.50
N ILE A 242 -3.71 2.35 -15.01
CA ILE A 242 -3.43 1.20 -14.14
C ILE A 242 -2.64 0.11 -14.90
N ILE A 243 -3.02 -0.21 -16.14
CA ILE A 243 -2.35 -1.21 -16.98
C ILE A 243 -0.93 -0.74 -17.34
N THR A 244 -0.77 0.53 -17.71
CA THR A 244 0.56 1.10 -18.00
C THR A 244 1.46 1.02 -16.78
N TYR A 245 0.94 1.38 -15.60
CA TYR A 245 1.69 1.22 -14.35
C TYR A 245 2.08 -0.23 -14.09
N PHE A 246 1.17 -1.19 -14.33
CA PHE A 246 1.44 -2.62 -14.17
C PHE A 246 2.61 -3.09 -15.06
N PHE A 247 2.57 -2.75 -16.35
CA PHE A 247 3.66 -3.13 -17.29
C PHE A 247 5.01 -2.50 -16.90
N ILE A 248 4.99 -1.24 -16.46
CA ILE A 248 6.21 -0.57 -16.00
C ILE A 248 6.70 -1.22 -14.70
N SER A 249 5.80 -1.61 -13.80
CA SER A 249 6.16 -2.32 -12.58
C SER A 249 6.78 -3.69 -12.88
N LEU A 250 6.27 -4.41 -13.88
CA LEU A 250 6.84 -5.68 -14.32
C LEU A 250 8.27 -5.56 -14.84
N THR A 251 8.54 -4.47 -15.60
CA THR A 251 9.83 -4.30 -16.28
C THR A 251 10.89 -3.60 -15.44
N HIS A 252 10.49 -2.82 -14.43
CA HIS A 252 11.39 -1.96 -13.66
C HIS A 252 11.45 -2.26 -12.17
N TYR A 253 10.49 -3.01 -11.64
CA TYR A 253 10.44 -3.37 -10.22
C TYR A 253 10.75 -4.85 -10.04
N GLY A 254 11.98 -5.13 -9.57
CA GLY A 254 12.33 -6.42 -9.01
C GLY A 254 12.69 -7.52 -9.98
N ASP A 255 13.11 -7.16 -11.22
CA ASP A 255 13.58 -8.14 -12.22
C ASP A 255 12.61 -9.33 -12.42
N LEU A 256 11.30 -9.02 -12.41
CA LEU A 256 10.27 -10.06 -12.55
C LEU A 256 10.15 -10.62 -13.95
N ILE A 257 10.82 -10.01 -14.96
CA ILE A 257 10.87 -10.47 -16.33
C ILE A 257 12.34 -10.44 -16.81
N PRO A 258 12.89 -11.55 -17.35
CA PRO A 258 12.22 -12.84 -17.57
C PRO A 258 12.09 -13.67 -16.29
N TYR A 259 10.91 -14.27 -16.08
CA TYR A 259 10.68 -15.20 -14.98
C TYR A 259 11.25 -16.57 -15.36
N GLU A 260 12.36 -16.96 -14.77
CA GLU A 260 12.95 -18.29 -14.97
C GLU A 260 12.34 -19.28 -13.99
N TRP A 261 11.62 -20.26 -14.52
CA TRP A 261 11.14 -21.40 -13.75
C TRP A 261 12.29 -22.37 -13.52
N THR A 262 12.97 -22.29 -12.40
CA THR A 262 13.84 -23.38 -11.97
C THR A 262 13.00 -24.44 -11.28
N LEU A 263 12.55 -25.44 -12.03
CA LEU A 263 12.03 -26.69 -11.50
C LEU A 263 13.25 -27.55 -11.11
N SER A 264 13.83 -27.30 -9.96
CA SER A 264 14.86 -28.17 -9.37
C SER A 264 14.32 -28.80 -8.09
#